data_d2f3b94510cd387c4b51adf0d49f9773
#
_entry.id   d2f3b94510cd387c4b51adf0d49f9773
#
_cell.length_a   1.000
_cell.length_b   1.000
_cell.length_c   1.000
_cell.angle_alpha   90.00
_cell.angle_beta   90.00
_cell.angle_gamma   90.00
#
_symmetry.space_group_name_H-M   'P 1'
#
loop_
_entity.id
_entity.type
_entity.pdbx_description
1 polymer ?
#
loop_
_entity_poly.entity_id
_entity_poly.type
_entity_poly.pdbx_seq_one_letter_code
_entity_poly.pdbx_strand_id
1 'polypeptide(L)'
;MRQTKSIKEKPWGHEEIWAQTSRYAGKILFIKKGHRLSRQYHQIKEETIMVLAGTLMCEEGPLTAGSGVTRHIMQEGDIFHVSPG
;
A
#
# COMPACT_ATOMS: atom_id res chain seq x y z
N MET A 1 8.09 -19.52 16.72
CA MET A 1 7.66 -18.57 17.77
C MET A 1 6.40 -17.85 17.29
N ARG A 2 5.36 -17.93 18.08
CA ARG A 2 4.11 -17.22 17.73
C ARG A 2 4.28 -15.74 17.89
N GLN A 3 3.61 -14.99 17.02
CA GLN A 3 3.60 -13.54 17.08
C GLN A 3 2.18 -13.02 17.00
N THR A 4 1.96 -11.87 17.59
CA THR A 4 0.66 -11.23 17.63
C THR A 4 0.65 -10.06 16.64
N LYS A 5 -0.42 -9.97 15.84
CA LYS A 5 -0.58 -8.81 14.94
C LYS A 5 -0.96 -7.59 15.75
N SER A 6 -0.55 -6.43 15.27
CA SER A 6 -0.96 -5.15 15.83
C SER A 6 -1.84 -4.41 14.83
N ILE A 7 -2.75 -3.59 15.36
CA ILE A 7 -3.68 -2.82 14.54
C ILE A 7 -3.39 -1.35 14.77
N LYS A 8 -3.28 -0.60 13.65
CA LYS A 8 -3.04 0.82 13.69
C LYS A 8 -4.17 1.54 12.98
N GLU A 9 -4.89 2.37 13.70
CA GLU A 9 -6.00 3.15 13.13
C GLU A 9 -5.45 4.28 12.27
N LYS A 10 -6.10 4.51 11.13
CA LYS A 10 -5.76 5.54 10.16
C LYS A 10 -7.01 6.28 9.74
N PRO A 11 -6.89 7.52 9.25
CA PRO A 11 -8.06 8.25 8.75
C PRO A 11 -8.81 7.53 7.65
N TRP A 12 -8.10 6.75 6.83
CA TRP A 12 -8.65 6.03 5.69
C TRP A 12 -9.12 4.61 6.04
N GLY A 13 -8.94 4.15 7.26
CA GLY A 13 -9.28 2.80 7.69
C GLY A 13 -8.34 2.31 8.77
N HIS A 14 -7.71 1.20 8.53
CA HIS A 14 -6.70 0.70 9.47
C HIS A 14 -5.72 -0.24 8.76
N GLU A 15 -4.59 -0.49 9.41
CA GLU A 15 -3.65 -1.49 8.95
C GLU A 15 -3.42 -2.54 10.03
N GLU A 16 -3.37 -3.79 9.59
CA GLU A 16 -2.95 -4.91 10.44
C GLU A 16 -1.50 -5.23 10.12
N ILE A 17 -0.64 -5.12 11.11
CA ILE A 17 0.79 -5.43 10.96
C ILE A 17 1.00 -6.82 11.50
N TRP A 18 1.24 -7.78 10.60
CA TRP A 18 1.44 -9.18 11.00
C TRP A 18 2.91 -9.60 10.97
N ALA A 19 3.79 -8.76 10.42
CA ALA A 19 5.24 -8.97 10.45
C ALA A 19 5.95 -7.63 10.44
N GLN A 20 6.93 -7.47 11.28
CA GLN A 20 7.76 -6.27 11.27
C GLN A 20 9.12 -6.58 11.85
N THR A 21 10.14 -6.41 11.03
CA THR A 21 11.54 -6.59 11.40
C THR A 21 12.35 -5.42 10.85
N SER A 22 13.64 -5.42 11.13
CA SER A 22 14.55 -4.42 10.55
C SER A 22 14.71 -4.57 9.05
N ARG A 23 14.25 -5.69 8.46
CA ARG A 23 14.45 -6.01 7.05
C ARG A 23 13.17 -5.97 6.23
N TYR A 24 12.04 -6.25 6.83
CA TYR A 24 10.77 -6.31 6.09
C TYR A 24 9.59 -6.02 7.01
N ALA A 25 8.47 -5.72 6.39
CA ALA A 25 7.19 -5.61 7.07
C ALA A 25 6.11 -6.29 6.24
N GLY A 26 5.16 -6.92 6.93
CA GLY A 26 3.98 -7.50 6.30
C GLY A 26 2.74 -6.87 6.91
N LYS A 27 1.85 -6.34 6.06
CA LYS A 27 0.67 -5.61 6.50
C LYS A 27 -0.52 -5.94 5.63
N ILE A 28 -1.70 -5.84 6.22
CA ILE A 28 -2.95 -5.81 5.46
C ILE A 28 -3.57 -4.44 5.69
N LEU A 29 -3.89 -3.74 4.60
CA LEU A 29 -4.49 -2.42 4.67
C LEU A 29 -5.98 -2.54 4.37
N PHE A 30 -6.80 -2.00 5.28
CA PHE A 30 -8.24 -1.93 5.12
C PHE A 30 -8.60 -0.47 4.80
N ILE A 31 -8.95 -0.21 3.56
CA ILE A 31 -9.21 1.14 3.08
C ILE A 31 -10.70 1.31 2.91
N LYS A 32 -11.27 2.29 3.60
CA LYS A 32 -12.70 2.62 3.49
C LYS A 32 -12.99 3.16 2.11
N LYS A 33 -14.16 2.80 1.58
CA LYS A 33 -14.61 3.31 0.29
C LYS A 33 -14.58 4.83 0.26
N GLY A 34 -14.05 5.39 -0.81
CA GLY A 34 -13.94 6.84 -0.97
C GLY A 34 -12.75 7.48 -0.28
N HIS A 35 -11.98 6.70 0.46
CA HIS A 35 -10.76 7.19 1.10
C HIS A 35 -9.54 6.82 0.28
N ARG A 36 -8.46 7.51 0.49
CA ARG A 36 -7.20 7.25 -0.21
C ARG A 36 -6.02 7.34 0.74
N LEU A 37 -4.98 6.60 0.40
CA LEU A 37 -3.69 6.70 1.08
C LEU A 37 -2.94 7.90 0.55
N SER A 38 -2.06 8.45 1.39
CA SER A 38 -1.16 9.51 0.95
C SER A 38 -0.21 8.99 -0.11
N ARG A 39 0.21 9.85 -1.02
CA ARG A 39 1.31 9.55 -1.90
C ARG A 39 2.55 9.25 -1.08
N GLN A 40 3.25 8.20 -1.47
CA GLN A 40 4.47 7.79 -0.79
C GLN A 40 5.61 7.69 -1.78
N TYR A 41 6.77 8.07 -1.32
CA TYR A 41 8.00 8.00 -2.08
C TYR A 41 9.03 7.23 -1.26
N HIS A 42 9.54 6.15 -1.83
CA HIS A 42 10.54 5.33 -1.17
C HIS A 42 11.83 5.34 -1.96
N GLN A 43 12.91 5.81 -1.35
CA GLN A 43 14.21 5.83 -2.01
C GLN A 43 14.93 4.49 -1.91
N ILE A 44 14.71 3.77 -0.83
CA ILE A 44 15.46 2.54 -0.54
C ILE A 44 14.56 1.33 -0.31
N LYS A 45 13.27 1.52 -0.29
CA LYS A 45 12.33 0.41 -0.08
C LYS A 45 11.70 -0.01 -1.37
N GLU A 46 11.48 -1.30 -1.50
CA GLU A 46 10.56 -1.81 -2.51
C GLU A 46 9.37 -2.43 -1.81
N GLU A 47 8.24 -2.38 -2.49
CA GLU A 47 6.99 -2.89 -1.98
C GLU A 47 6.26 -3.64 -3.08
N THR A 48 5.55 -4.67 -2.68
CA THR A 48 4.62 -5.36 -3.58
C THR A 48 3.27 -5.40 -2.89
N ILE A 49 2.25 -4.98 -3.62
CA ILE A 49 0.89 -4.89 -3.13
C ILE A 49 0.02 -5.86 -3.91
N MET A 50 -0.80 -6.63 -3.21
CA MET A 50 -1.81 -7.48 -3.84
C MET A 50 -3.17 -7.10 -3.28
N VAL A 51 -4.15 -6.96 -4.16
CA VAL A 51 -5.53 -6.68 -3.75
C VAL A 51 -6.17 -7.99 -3.32
N LEU A 52 -6.53 -8.09 -2.04
CA LEU A 52 -7.18 -9.27 -1.49
C LEU A 52 -8.68 -9.27 -1.75
N ALA A 53 -9.31 -8.10 -1.72
CA ALA A 53 -10.73 -7.96 -1.96
C ALA A 53 -11.05 -6.54 -2.39
N GLY A 54 -12.06 -6.37 -3.20
CA GLY A 54 -12.52 -5.06 -3.64
C GLY A 54 -11.76 -4.52 -4.84
N THR A 55 -11.90 -3.22 -5.07
CA THR A 55 -11.26 -2.53 -6.18
C THR A 55 -10.47 -1.35 -5.63
N LEU A 56 -9.24 -1.21 -6.10
CA LEU A 56 -8.34 -0.16 -5.68
C LEU A 56 -7.82 0.58 -6.89
N MET A 57 -7.81 1.91 -6.83
CA MET A 57 -7.13 2.71 -7.84
C MET A 57 -5.76 3.09 -7.31
N CYS A 58 -4.72 2.71 -8.05
CA CYS A 58 -3.34 3.00 -7.72
C CYS A 58 -2.78 4.02 -8.71
N GLU A 59 -2.19 5.09 -8.21
CA GLU A 59 -1.56 6.10 -9.05
C GLU A 59 -0.04 5.95 -8.96
N GLU A 60 0.59 5.96 -10.12
CA GLU A 60 2.04 5.86 -10.24
C GLU A 60 2.54 7.03 -11.08
N GLY A 61 3.65 7.61 -10.65
CA GLY A 61 4.26 8.70 -11.40
C GLY A 61 5.20 9.52 -10.54
N PRO A 62 5.79 10.57 -11.13
CA PRO A 62 6.69 11.44 -10.38
C PRO A 62 5.92 12.17 -9.28
N LEU A 63 6.61 12.50 -8.19
CA LEU A 63 6.04 13.26 -7.09
C LEU A 63 5.64 14.67 -7.50
N THR A 64 6.18 15.16 -8.59
CA THR A 64 5.89 16.49 -9.09
C THR A 64 4.45 16.57 -9.55
N ALA A 65 3.71 17.50 -9.02
CA ALA A 65 2.29 17.61 -9.27
C ALA A 65 1.99 17.79 -10.75
N GLY A 66 1.04 17.03 -11.25
CA GLY A 66 0.35 17.29 -12.50
C GLY A 66 0.89 16.64 -13.75
N SER A 67 2.03 15.97 -13.75
CA SER A 67 2.52 15.37 -14.97
C SER A 67 2.96 13.92 -14.78
N GLY A 68 2.68 13.10 -15.80
CA GLY A 68 3.19 11.74 -15.85
C GLY A 68 2.54 10.75 -14.90
N VAL A 69 1.39 11.07 -14.33
CA VAL A 69 0.69 10.14 -13.44
C VAL A 69 -0.07 9.11 -14.26
N THR A 70 0.20 7.86 -13.98
CA THR A 70 -0.53 6.72 -14.56
C THR A 70 -1.44 6.14 -13.50
N ARG A 71 -2.69 5.87 -13.87
CA ARG A 71 -3.67 5.28 -12.96
C ARG A 71 -3.92 3.83 -13.34
N HIS A 72 -3.88 2.98 -12.34
CA HIS A 72 -4.13 1.56 -12.49
C HIS A 72 -5.35 1.18 -11.66
N ILE A 73 -6.36 0.60 -12.30
CA ILE A 73 -7.49 0.03 -11.59
C ILE A 73 -7.14 -1.41 -11.26
N MET A 74 -7.07 -1.72 -9.97
CA MET A 74 -6.67 -3.03 -9.49
C MET A 74 -7.85 -3.73 -8.85
N GLN A 75 -8.04 -4.98 -9.19
CA GLN A 75 -9.08 -5.83 -8.68
C GLN A 75 -8.49 -6.98 -7.89
N GLU A 76 -9.34 -7.76 -7.25
CA GLU A 76 -8.92 -8.91 -6.47
C GLU A 76 -7.93 -9.77 -7.24
N GLY A 77 -6.81 -10.06 -6.62
CA GLY A 77 -5.74 -10.86 -7.19
C GLY A 77 -4.69 -10.07 -7.97
N ASP A 78 -4.95 -8.81 -8.29
CA ASP A 78 -3.97 -8.00 -9.01
C ASP A 78 -2.79 -7.65 -8.11
N ILE A 79 -1.61 -7.62 -8.71
CA ILE A 79 -0.36 -7.37 -8.00
C ILE A 79 0.32 -6.17 -8.62
N PHE A 80 0.79 -5.27 -7.77
CA PHE A 80 1.51 -4.08 -8.18
C PHE A 80 2.83 -3.99 -7.41
N HIS A 81 3.92 -3.85 -8.13
CA HIS A 81 5.25 -3.74 -7.53
C HIS A 81 5.76 -2.31 -7.64
N VAL A 82 6.25 -1.77 -6.54
CA VAL A 82 6.83 -0.43 -6.48
C VAL A 82 8.32 -0.57 -6.23
N SER A 83 9.11 -0.17 -7.19
CA SER A 83 10.56 -0.18 -7.09
C SER A 83 11.07 1.03 -6.30
N PRO A 84 12.25 0.94 -5.69
CA PRO A 84 12.87 2.07 -5.02
C PRO A 84 13.18 3.20 -6.01
N GLY A 85 13.14 4.43 -5.53
CA GLY A 85 13.50 5.61 -6.30
C GLY A 85 12.37 6.35 -6.98
#